data_120ee3ecf2b232bbb3292c2b05312454
#
_entry.id   120ee3ecf2b232bbb3292c2b05312454
#
_cell.length_a   1.000
_cell.length_b   1.000
_cell.length_c   1.000
_cell.angle_alpha   90.00
_cell.angle_beta   90.00
_cell.angle_gamma   90.00
#
_symmetry.space_group_name_H-M   'P 1'
#
loop_
_entity.id
_entity.type
_entity.pdbx_description
1 polymer ?
#
loop_
_entity_poly.entity_id
_entity_poly.type
_entity_poly.pdbx_seq_one_letter_code
_entity_poly.pdbx_strand_id
1 'polypeptide(L)' 'MTKLQSEEIRNMSPHEMLDELESLRMDLIRERALSSAGGAPENPGLIGELRRTIARIKTIQKERGL' A
#
# COMPACT_ATOMS: atom_id res chain seq x y z
N MET A 1 -8.84 -3.74 -6.80
CA MET A 1 -7.92 -3.12 -5.87
C MET A 1 -7.96 -1.61 -5.94
N THR A 2 -7.91 -0.98 -4.82
CA THR A 2 -8.06 0.46 -4.73
C THR A 2 -6.75 1.18 -4.98
N LYS A 3 -6.75 2.09 -5.93
CA LYS A 3 -5.64 3.03 -6.13
C LYS A 3 -5.92 4.26 -5.30
N LEU A 4 -5.15 4.46 -4.25
CA LEU A 4 -5.29 5.64 -3.43
C LEU A 4 -4.56 6.81 -4.06
N GLN A 5 -5.29 7.87 -4.36
CA GLN A 5 -4.71 9.12 -4.82
C GLN A 5 -4.20 9.93 -3.63
N SER A 6 -3.23 10.81 -3.89
CA SER A 6 -2.68 11.63 -2.82
C SER A 6 -3.73 12.45 -2.08
N GLU A 7 -4.73 12.97 -2.80
CA GLU A 7 -5.81 13.73 -2.18
C GLU A 7 -6.63 12.90 -1.23
N GLU A 8 -6.94 11.67 -1.60
CA GLU A 8 -7.69 10.76 -0.75
C GLU A 8 -6.93 10.47 0.53
N ILE A 9 -5.62 10.25 0.41
CA ILE A 9 -4.77 9.99 1.57
C ILE A 9 -4.69 11.21 2.47
N ARG A 10 -4.59 12.40 1.89
CA ARG A 10 -4.54 13.64 2.67
C ARG A 10 -5.81 13.90 3.45
N ASN A 11 -6.93 13.38 2.99
CA ASN A 11 -8.21 13.51 3.68
C ASN A 11 -8.42 12.48 4.79
N MET A 12 -7.52 11.50 4.89
CA MET A 12 -7.61 10.49 5.93
C MET A 12 -7.11 11.01 7.27
N SER A 13 -7.70 10.50 8.35
CA SER A 13 -7.17 10.74 9.69
C SER A 13 -5.87 9.95 9.86
N PRO A 14 -5.02 10.31 10.84
CA PRO A 14 -3.80 9.53 11.11
C PRO A 14 -4.09 8.05 11.37
N HIS A 15 -5.17 7.76 12.08
CA HIS A 15 -5.55 6.38 12.37
C HIS A 15 -5.94 5.62 11.10
N GLU A 16 -6.68 6.27 10.21
CA GLU A 16 -7.06 5.67 8.94
C GLU A 16 -5.84 5.38 8.07
N MET A 17 -4.85 6.29 8.09
CA MET A 17 -3.60 6.08 7.36
C MET A 17 -2.85 4.85 7.85
N LEU A 18 -2.79 4.66 9.16
CA LEU A 18 -2.13 3.50 9.75
C LEU A 18 -2.84 2.21 9.37
N ASP A 19 -4.17 2.20 9.44
CA ASP A 19 -4.96 1.04 9.08
C ASP A 19 -4.76 0.67 7.61
N GLU A 20 -4.79 1.65 6.74
CA GLU A 20 -4.61 1.43 5.31
C GLU A 20 -3.21 0.94 5.00
N LEU A 21 -2.21 1.52 5.66
CA LEU A 21 -0.82 1.11 5.48
C LEU A 21 -0.61 -0.34 5.89
N GLU A 22 -1.20 -0.74 7.01
CA GLU A 22 -1.12 -2.12 7.48
C GLU A 22 -1.78 -3.08 6.50
N SER A 23 -2.96 -2.72 6.00
CA SER A 23 -3.68 -3.52 5.01
C SER A 23 -2.85 -3.71 3.74
N LEU A 24 -2.24 -2.64 3.25
CA LEU A 24 -1.41 -2.69 2.06
C LEU A 24 -0.16 -3.55 2.26
N ARG A 25 0.44 -3.49 3.44
CA ARG A 25 1.58 -4.32 3.78
C ARG A 25 1.22 -5.79 3.80
N MET A 26 0.05 -6.12 4.32
CA MET A 26 -0.44 -7.50 4.33
C MET A 26 -0.66 -8.01 2.91
N ASP A 27 -1.23 -7.19 2.05
CA ASP A 27 -1.41 -7.53 0.65
C ASP A 27 -0.07 -7.77 -0.04
N LEU A 28 0.92 -6.94 0.24
CA LEU A 28 2.25 -7.08 -0.33
C LEU A 28 2.91 -8.39 0.11
N ILE A 29 2.79 -8.73 1.38
CA ILE A 29 3.34 -9.97 1.91
C ILE A 29 2.69 -11.17 1.22
N ARG A 30 1.38 -11.13 1.05
CA ARG A 30 0.65 -12.19 0.39
C ARG A 30 1.10 -12.39 -1.06
N GLU A 31 1.23 -11.29 -1.81
CA GLU A 31 1.66 -11.37 -3.20
C GLU A 31 3.09 -11.90 -3.33
N ARG A 32 3.97 -11.51 -2.44
CA ARG A 32 5.34 -12.01 -2.43
C ARG A 32 5.39 -13.49 -2.09
N ALA A 33 4.54 -13.95 -1.17
CA ALA A 33 4.45 -15.34 -0.80
C ALA A 33 4.00 -16.19 -1.99
N LEU A 34 3.02 -15.72 -2.75
CA LEU A 34 2.54 -16.42 -3.93
C LEU A 34 3.65 -16.53 -4.98
N SER A 35 4.40 -15.46 -5.20
CA SER A 35 5.54 -15.47 -6.13
C SER A 35 6.63 -16.43 -5.68
N SER A 36 6.93 -16.45 -4.38
CA SER A 36 7.95 -17.34 -3.82
C SER A 36 7.57 -18.81 -3.93
N ALA A 37 6.28 -19.12 -3.90
CA ALA A 37 5.80 -20.48 -4.01
C ALA A 37 5.84 -21.00 -5.46
N GLY A 38 6.34 -20.21 -6.40
CA GLY A 38 6.45 -20.59 -7.79
C GLY A 38 5.24 -20.31 -8.64
N GLY A 39 4.20 -19.70 -8.05
CA GLY A 39 3.04 -19.27 -8.80
C GLY A 39 3.26 -17.89 -9.39
N ALA A 40 2.80 -17.69 -10.64
CA ALA A 40 2.81 -16.35 -11.20
C ALA A 40 1.69 -15.53 -10.53
N PRO A 41 1.95 -14.27 -10.14
CA PRO A 41 0.90 -13.44 -9.59
C PRO A 41 -0.18 -13.19 -10.64
N GLU A 42 -1.43 -13.17 -10.22
CA GLU A 42 -2.55 -12.89 -11.12
C GLU A 42 -2.40 -11.52 -11.79
N ASN A 43 -1.81 -10.59 -11.06
CA ASN A 43 -1.60 -9.24 -11.55
C ASN A 43 -0.14 -8.86 -11.30
N PRO A 44 0.73 -9.01 -12.31
CA PRO A 44 2.16 -8.74 -12.14
C PRO A 44 2.49 -7.30 -11.72
N GLY A 45 1.59 -6.36 -12.04
CA GLY A 45 1.81 -4.96 -11.66
C GLY A 45 1.40 -4.63 -10.23
N LEU A 46 0.73 -5.55 -9.55
CA LEU A 46 0.15 -5.30 -8.24
C LEU A 46 1.21 -4.99 -7.17
N ILE A 47 2.29 -5.74 -7.15
CA ILE A 47 3.36 -5.52 -6.16
C ILE A 47 3.92 -4.10 -6.30
N GLY A 48 4.17 -3.66 -7.53
CA GLY A 48 4.65 -2.31 -7.78
C GLY A 48 3.66 -1.24 -7.36
N GLU A 49 2.37 -1.46 -7.61
CA GLU A 49 1.33 -0.52 -7.19
C GLU A 49 1.22 -0.45 -5.67
N LEU A 50 1.27 -1.59 -5.00
CA LEU A 50 1.24 -1.63 -3.54
C LEU A 50 2.40 -0.85 -2.93
N ARG A 51 3.60 -1.05 -3.46
CA ARG A 51 4.78 -0.36 -2.98
C ARG A 51 4.67 1.14 -3.18
N ARG A 52 4.18 1.57 -4.33
CA ARG A 52 4.00 3.01 -4.62
C ARG A 52 2.96 3.63 -3.69
N THR A 53 1.86 2.92 -3.44
CA THR A 53 0.82 3.43 -2.56
C THR A 53 1.32 3.54 -1.13
N ILE A 54 2.06 2.54 -0.66
CA ILE A 54 2.68 2.58 0.67
C ILE A 54 3.62 3.79 0.77
N ALA A 55 4.42 4.03 -0.25
CA ALA A 55 5.34 5.15 -0.26
C ALA A 55 4.59 6.50 -0.22
N ARG A 56 3.47 6.61 -0.92
CA ARG A 56 2.65 7.82 -0.88
C ARG A 56 2.11 8.08 0.52
N ILE A 57 1.60 7.05 1.17
CA ILE A 57 1.07 7.19 2.54
C ILE A 57 2.17 7.64 3.48
N LYS A 58 3.33 7.02 3.41
CA LYS A 58 4.48 7.38 4.25
C LYS A 58 4.92 8.83 4.01
N THR A 59 4.94 9.25 2.75
CA THR A 59 5.32 10.62 2.41
C THR A 59 4.35 11.62 3.03
N ILE A 60 3.06 11.36 2.92
CA ILE A 60 2.05 12.25 3.47
C ILE A 60 2.07 12.26 5.00
N GLN A 61 2.31 11.11 5.62
CA GLN A 61 2.50 11.05 7.07
C GLN A 61 3.65 11.94 7.50
N LYS A 62 4.74 11.90 6.75
CA LYS A 62 5.90 12.73 7.05
C LYS A 62 5.59 14.21 6.89
N GLU A 63 4.85 14.58 5.85
CA GLU A 63 4.40 15.96 5.65
C GLU A 63 3.59 16.48 6.84
N ARG A 64 2.79 15.61 7.43
CA ARG A 64 1.97 15.96 8.59
C ARG A 64 2.68 15.87 9.93
N GLY A 65 3.91 15.40 9.94
CA GLY A 65 4.66 15.20 11.16
C GLY A 65 4.24 14.00 11.98
N LEU A 66 3.68 13.01 11.32
CA LEU A 66 3.25 11.79 12.00
C LEU A 66 4.36 10.75 12.08
#